data_5eb49bddbc69d8d60622b2bf338dbb9d
#
_entry.id   5eb49bddbc69d8d60622b2bf338dbb9d
#
_cell.length_a   1.000
_cell.length_b   1.000
_cell.length_c   1.000
_cell.angle_alpha   90.00
_cell.angle_beta   90.00
_cell.angle_gamma   90.00
#
_symmetry.space_group_name_H-M   'P 1'
#
loop_
_entity.id
_entity.type
_entity.pdbx_description
1 polymer ?
#
loop_
_entity_poly.entity_id
_entity_poly.type
_entity_poly.pdbx_seq_one_letter_code
_entity_poly.pdbx_strand_id
1 'polypeptide(L)'
;AATVFAGQNLGARNYRRLCCGAWQIPLCSGIVTLAGGLLVTAFCHPLLMLFSRDPAVLAFAQRYTYLVLPFTWAYAVFNGIMCFINGIGEIRYPTIVNILLLWVVRIPAAYLIMYAGYGEYAMVSVSASFITGMIAMLFYFKSRRWGAICALAKKQEYPPLITDLPDS
;
A
#
# COMPACT_ATOMS: atom_id res chain seq x y z
N ALA A 1 -3.80 12.84 2.67
CA ALA A 1 -5.08 12.83 1.90
C ALA A 1 -5.94 11.63 2.27
N ALA A 2 -5.46 10.35 2.15
CA ALA A 2 -6.24 9.12 2.40
C ALA A 2 -6.84 9.04 3.81
N THR A 3 -6.04 9.33 4.84
CA THR A 3 -6.48 9.33 6.25
C THR A 3 -7.60 10.34 6.51
N VAL A 4 -7.44 11.56 5.99
CA VAL A 4 -8.43 12.63 6.14
C VAL A 4 -9.72 12.26 5.41
N PHE A 5 -9.62 11.76 4.18
CA PHE A 5 -10.78 11.29 3.41
C PHE A 5 -11.55 10.20 4.16
N ALA A 6 -10.85 9.19 4.68
CA ALA A 6 -11.48 8.09 5.40
C ALA A 6 -12.16 8.57 6.69
N GLY A 7 -11.47 9.39 7.49
CA GLY A 7 -12.01 9.94 8.74
C GLY A 7 -13.23 10.84 8.52
N GLN A 8 -13.19 11.75 7.54
CA GLN A 8 -14.30 12.63 7.22
C GLN A 8 -15.54 11.86 6.74
N ASN A 9 -15.37 10.89 5.84
CA ASN A 9 -16.50 10.11 5.32
C ASN A 9 -17.10 9.18 6.40
N LEU A 10 -16.25 8.63 7.28
CA LEU A 10 -16.72 7.85 8.42
C LEU A 10 -17.50 8.73 9.40
N GLY A 11 -16.98 9.91 9.76
CA GLY A 11 -17.64 10.87 10.65
C GLY A 11 -18.95 11.39 10.08
N ALA A 12 -19.02 11.66 8.79
CA ALA A 12 -20.23 12.02 8.07
C ALA A 12 -21.20 10.85 7.83
N ARG A 13 -20.88 9.63 8.28
CA ARG A 13 -21.65 8.39 8.06
C ARG A 13 -21.89 8.08 6.57
N ASN A 14 -21.04 8.59 5.67
CA ASN A 14 -21.14 8.33 4.25
C ASN A 14 -20.39 7.04 3.87
N TYR A 15 -20.97 5.91 4.25
CA TYR A 15 -20.33 4.58 4.11
C TYR A 15 -20.13 4.17 2.64
N ARG A 16 -21.05 4.59 1.75
CA ARG A 16 -20.93 4.31 0.31
C ARG A 16 -19.66 4.92 -0.26
N ARG A 17 -19.44 6.21 0.01
CA ARG A 17 -18.25 6.94 -0.45
C ARG A 17 -16.98 6.40 0.18
N LEU A 18 -17.07 5.97 1.44
CA LEU A 18 -15.97 5.32 2.16
C LEU A 18 -15.55 4.01 1.47
N CYS A 19 -16.50 3.14 1.12
CA CYS A 19 -16.20 1.87 0.44
C CYS A 19 -15.61 2.08 -0.97
N CYS A 20 -16.10 3.04 -1.74
CA CYS A 20 -15.49 3.39 -3.03
C CYS A 20 -14.06 3.89 -2.86
N GLY A 21 -13.81 4.76 -1.90
CA GLY A 21 -12.48 5.31 -1.64
C GLY A 21 -11.47 4.26 -1.18
N ALA A 22 -11.91 3.20 -0.51
CA ALA A 22 -11.07 2.09 -0.07
C ALA A 22 -10.31 1.40 -1.21
N TRP A 23 -10.89 1.38 -2.40
CA TRP A 23 -10.28 0.81 -3.60
C TRP A 23 -9.66 1.86 -4.52
N GLN A 24 -10.32 3.00 -4.67
CA GLN A 24 -9.84 4.07 -5.56
C GLN A 24 -8.51 4.68 -5.08
N ILE A 25 -8.36 4.93 -3.77
CA ILE A 25 -7.16 5.58 -3.23
C ILE A 25 -5.91 4.72 -3.43
N PRO A 26 -5.88 3.43 -3.04
CA PRO A 26 -4.71 2.58 -3.27
C PRO A 26 -4.41 2.39 -4.76
N LEU A 27 -5.44 2.23 -5.58
CA LEU A 27 -5.29 2.04 -7.02
C LEU A 27 -4.66 3.29 -7.67
N CYS A 28 -5.18 4.48 -7.39
CA CYS A 28 -4.61 5.73 -7.89
C CYS A 28 -3.16 5.92 -7.41
N SER A 29 -2.87 5.64 -6.14
CA SER A 29 -1.50 5.70 -5.60
C SER A 29 -0.57 4.76 -6.36
N GLY A 30 -1.00 3.53 -6.61
CA GLY A 30 -0.23 2.53 -7.34
C GLY A 30 0.06 2.96 -8.78
N ILE A 31 -0.96 3.44 -9.51
CA ILE A 31 -0.82 3.87 -10.90
C ILE A 31 0.13 5.07 -11.01
N VAL A 32 -0.04 6.09 -10.18
CA VAL A 32 0.82 7.29 -10.19
C VAL A 32 2.27 6.92 -9.86
N THR A 33 2.46 6.06 -8.85
CA THR A 33 3.81 5.61 -8.47
C THR A 33 4.44 4.71 -9.52
N LEU A 34 3.66 3.86 -10.17
CA LEU A 34 4.14 3.03 -11.29
C LEU A 34 4.59 3.90 -12.45
N ALA A 35 3.79 4.87 -12.86
CA ALA A 35 4.12 5.80 -13.94
C ALA A 35 5.38 6.61 -13.61
N GLY A 36 5.46 7.18 -12.40
CA GLY A 36 6.64 7.91 -11.93
C GLY A 36 7.88 7.01 -11.82
N GLY A 37 7.73 5.79 -11.31
CA GLY A 37 8.81 4.81 -11.20
C GLY A 37 9.36 4.40 -12.56
N LEU A 38 8.50 4.16 -13.56
CA LEU A 38 8.92 3.87 -14.93
C LEU A 38 9.66 5.05 -15.56
N LEU A 39 9.19 6.27 -15.34
CA LEU A 39 9.84 7.48 -15.83
C LEU A 39 11.22 7.65 -15.21
N VAL A 40 11.36 7.50 -13.89
CA VAL A 40 12.65 7.55 -13.21
C VAL A 40 13.58 6.43 -13.67
N THR A 41 13.05 5.23 -13.92
CA THR A 41 13.84 4.11 -14.44
C THR A 41 14.37 4.40 -15.85
N ALA A 42 13.56 5.02 -16.72
CA ALA A 42 13.97 5.40 -18.07
C ALA A 42 15.09 6.47 -18.06
N PHE A 43 15.04 7.41 -17.12
CA PHE A 43 16.04 8.46 -16.96
C PHE A 43 17.06 8.18 -15.86
N CYS A 44 17.20 6.92 -15.44
CA CYS A 44 18.04 6.52 -14.31
C CYS A 44 19.49 6.99 -14.44
N HIS A 45 20.13 6.75 -15.60
CA HIS A 45 21.55 7.07 -15.80
C HIS A 45 21.86 8.58 -15.67
N PRO A 46 21.19 9.49 -16.37
CA PRO A 46 21.42 10.93 -16.23
C PRO A 46 21.10 11.45 -14.82
N LEU A 47 20.07 10.89 -14.16
CA LEU A 47 19.73 11.28 -12.80
C LEU A 47 20.81 10.87 -11.78
N LEU A 48 21.36 9.67 -11.92
CA LEU A 48 22.42 9.19 -11.03
C LEU A 48 23.73 9.97 -11.20
N MET A 49 24.06 10.41 -12.42
CA MET A 49 25.23 11.24 -12.70
C MET A 49 25.21 12.60 -11.98
N LEU A 50 24.03 13.10 -11.58
CA LEU A 50 23.91 14.31 -10.77
C LEU A 50 24.44 14.13 -9.34
N PHE A 51 24.41 12.90 -8.81
CA PHE A 51 24.77 12.60 -7.43
C PHE A 51 26.19 12.06 -7.29
N SER A 52 26.68 11.29 -8.25
CA SER A 52 28.03 10.74 -8.22
C SER A 52 28.58 10.54 -9.64
N ARG A 53 29.93 10.67 -9.74
CA ARG A 53 30.69 10.35 -10.97
C ARG A 53 31.53 9.10 -10.83
N ASP A 54 31.50 8.45 -9.65
CA ASP A 54 32.21 7.20 -9.41
C ASP A 54 31.53 6.05 -10.15
N PRO A 55 32.24 5.36 -11.06
CA PRO A 55 31.66 4.26 -11.84
C PRO A 55 31.14 3.11 -10.97
N ALA A 56 31.78 2.80 -9.85
CA ALA A 56 31.37 1.73 -8.96
C ALA A 56 30.04 2.08 -8.25
N VAL A 57 29.92 3.32 -7.77
CA VAL A 57 28.71 3.83 -7.14
C VAL A 57 27.55 3.88 -8.13
N LEU A 58 27.82 4.36 -9.36
CA LEU A 58 26.81 4.43 -10.42
C LEU A 58 26.28 3.04 -10.81
N ALA A 59 27.17 2.06 -10.98
CA ALA A 59 26.77 0.69 -11.33
C ALA A 59 25.90 0.05 -10.23
N PHE A 60 26.27 0.24 -8.96
CA PHE A 60 25.49 -0.26 -7.83
C PHE A 60 24.11 0.43 -7.74
N ALA A 61 24.08 1.75 -7.82
CA ALA A 61 22.85 2.54 -7.74
C ALA A 61 21.89 2.23 -8.92
N GLN A 62 22.44 2.03 -10.11
CA GLN A 62 21.66 1.65 -11.28
C GLN A 62 21.04 0.26 -11.12
N ARG A 63 21.81 -0.72 -10.64
CA ARG A 63 21.29 -2.06 -10.32
C ARG A 63 20.19 -2.02 -9.25
N TYR A 64 20.38 -1.23 -8.20
CA TYR A 64 19.36 -1.00 -7.18
C TYR A 64 18.07 -0.44 -7.78
N THR A 65 18.20 0.58 -8.62
CA THR A 65 17.06 1.23 -9.27
C THR A 65 16.26 0.24 -10.12
N TYR A 66 16.90 -0.55 -10.96
CA TYR A 66 16.23 -1.54 -11.81
C TYR A 66 15.56 -2.68 -11.02
N LEU A 67 16.12 -3.07 -9.88
CA LEU A 67 15.58 -4.16 -9.06
C LEU A 67 14.47 -3.73 -8.11
N VAL A 68 14.48 -2.50 -7.63
CA VAL A 68 13.56 -2.03 -6.59
C VAL A 68 12.46 -1.14 -7.14
N LEU A 69 12.81 -0.21 -8.04
CA LEU A 69 11.88 0.82 -8.49
C LEU A 69 10.62 0.27 -9.18
N PRO A 70 10.69 -0.77 -10.05
CA PRO A 70 9.50 -1.34 -10.67
C PRO A 70 8.48 -1.91 -9.66
N PHE A 71 8.92 -2.21 -8.44
CA PHE A 71 8.05 -2.76 -7.38
C PHE A 71 7.54 -1.71 -6.38
N THR A 72 7.96 -0.45 -6.51
CA THR A 72 7.52 0.63 -5.59
C THR A 72 6.03 0.94 -5.68
N TRP A 73 5.35 0.59 -6.78
CA TRP A 73 3.90 0.69 -6.89
C TRP A 73 3.18 -0.17 -5.84
N ALA A 74 3.72 -1.37 -5.55
CA ALA A 74 3.16 -2.24 -4.51
C ALA A 74 3.28 -1.60 -3.11
N TYR A 75 4.40 -0.91 -2.85
CA TYR A 75 4.57 -0.11 -1.64
C TYR A 75 3.60 1.07 -1.58
N ALA A 76 3.33 1.74 -2.69
CA ALA A 76 2.35 2.83 -2.73
C ALA A 76 0.92 2.35 -2.45
N VAL A 77 0.53 1.20 -2.99
CA VAL A 77 -0.75 0.54 -2.68
C VAL A 77 -0.81 0.17 -1.20
N PHE A 78 0.23 -0.47 -0.66
CA PHE A 78 0.36 -0.79 0.77
C PHE A 78 0.16 0.44 1.65
N ASN A 79 0.88 1.54 1.37
CA ASN A 79 0.74 2.80 2.11
C ASN A 79 -0.64 3.43 1.96
N GLY A 80 -1.23 3.39 0.77
CA GLY A 80 -2.57 3.88 0.51
C GLY A 80 -3.61 3.19 1.39
N ILE A 81 -3.56 1.86 1.47
CA ILE A 81 -4.42 1.05 2.33
C ILE A 81 -4.15 1.33 3.81
N MET A 82 -2.88 1.38 4.20
CA MET A 82 -2.47 1.68 5.58
C MET A 82 -3.02 3.04 6.06
N CYS A 83 -2.83 4.08 5.26
CA CYS A 83 -3.35 5.43 5.56
C CYS A 83 -4.88 5.45 5.62
N PHE A 84 -5.55 4.70 4.76
CA PHE A 84 -7.01 4.57 4.78
C PHE A 84 -7.51 3.89 6.05
N ILE A 85 -6.90 2.75 6.44
CA ILE A 85 -7.25 2.01 7.66
C ILE A 85 -6.99 2.86 8.91
N ASN A 86 -5.89 3.59 8.97
CA ASN A 86 -5.61 4.55 10.04
C ASN A 86 -6.70 5.65 10.12
N GLY A 87 -7.20 6.09 8.98
CA GLY A 87 -8.26 7.10 8.90
C GLY A 87 -9.62 6.65 9.47
N ILE A 88 -9.92 5.36 9.42
CA ILE A 88 -11.12 4.78 10.08
C ILE A 88 -10.91 4.46 11.57
N GLY A 89 -9.77 4.87 12.15
CA GLY A 89 -9.45 4.68 13.57
C GLY A 89 -8.86 3.31 13.93
N GLU A 90 -8.45 2.51 12.95
CA GLU A 90 -7.85 1.19 13.17
C GLU A 90 -6.33 1.27 13.03
N ILE A 91 -5.65 1.68 14.09
CA ILE A 91 -4.20 1.88 14.06
C ILE A 91 -3.44 0.57 14.35
N ARG A 92 -4.02 -0.34 15.15
CA ARG A 92 -3.32 -1.54 15.63
C ARG A 92 -2.92 -2.48 14.51
N TYR A 93 -3.84 -2.78 13.60
CA TYR A 93 -3.61 -3.72 12.50
C TYR A 93 -2.46 -3.27 11.57
N PRO A 94 -2.49 -2.07 10.97
CA PRO A 94 -1.41 -1.65 10.09
C PRO A 94 -0.06 -1.50 10.81
N THR A 95 -0.05 -1.11 12.08
CA THR A 95 1.19 -1.03 12.86
C THR A 95 1.83 -2.41 13.07
N ILE A 96 1.04 -3.41 13.47
CA ILE A 96 1.53 -4.78 13.66
C ILE A 96 2.05 -5.35 12.33
N VAL A 97 1.29 -5.19 11.25
CA VAL A 97 1.72 -5.65 9.92
C VAL A 97 3.02 -5.00 9.50
N ASN A 98 3.17 -3.69 9.70
CA ASN A 98 4.39 -2.96 9.33
C ASN A 98 5.62 -3.44 10.11
N ILE A 99 5.47 -3.66 11.43
CA ILE A 99 6.54 -4.20 12.28
C ILE A 99 6.91 -5.63 11.84
N LEU A 100 5.93 -6.49 11.63
CA LEU A 100 6.17 -7.87 11.19
C LEU A 100 6.85 -7.92 9.82
N LEU A 101 6.46 -7.06 8.88
CA LEU A 101 7.11 -6.97 7.57
C LEU A 101 8.58 -6.61 7.67
N LEU A 102 8.92 -5.64 8.54
CA LEU A 102 10.30 -5.20 8.70
C LEU A 102 11.15 -6.30 9.35
N TRP A 103 10.68 -6.85 10.49
CA TRP A 103 11.46 -7.76 11.32
C TRP A 103 11.44 -9.21 10.84
N VAL A 104 10.30 -9.71 10.36
CA VAL A 104 10.10 -11.13 10.02
C VAL A 104 10.31 -11.40 8.54
N VAL A 105 10.03 -10.44 7.68
CA VAL A 105 10.16 -10.65 6.22
C VAL A 105 11.45 -10.03 5.71
N ARG A 106 11.64 -8.74 5.90
CA ARG A 106 12.73 -7.99 5.25
C ARG A 106 14.11 -8.36 5.79
N ILE A 107 14.28 -8.42 7.12
CA ILE A 107 15.59 -8.71 7.72
C ILE A 107 16.01 -10.16 7.48
N PRO A 108 15.18 -11.19 7.75
CA PRO A 108 15.58 -12.57 7.48
C PRO A 108 15.77 -12.86 6.00
N ALA A 109 14.96 -12.28 5.11
CA ALA A 109 15.13 -12.44 3.67
C ALA A 109 16.47 -11.86 3.19
N ALA A 110 16.85 -10.66 3.65
CA ALA A 110 18.14 -10.08 3.35
C ALA A 110 19.30 -10.96 3.86
N TYR A 111 19.19 -11.46 5.08
CA TYR A 111 20.19 -12.33 5.69
C TYR A 111 20.35 -13.64 4.93
N LEU A 112 19.25 -14.29 4.55
CA LEU A 112 19.26 -15.53 3.76
C LEU A 112 19.92 -15.34 2.39
N ILE A 113 19.64 -14.23 1.70
CA ILE A 113 20.23 -13.91 0.40
C ILE A 113 21.74 -13.68 0.55
N MET A 114 22.16 -12.97 1.61
CA MET A 114 23.59 -12.77 1.89
C MET A 114 24.29 -14.09 2.23
N TYR A 115 23.67 -14.95 3.04
CA TYR A 115 24.22 -16.25 3.43
C TYR A 115 24.35 -17.20 2.25
N ALA A 116 23.44 -17.13 1.28
CA ALA A 116 23.51 -17.88 0.03
C ALA A 116 24.59 -17.39 -0.95
N GLY A 117 25.40 -16.38 -0.59
CA GLY A 117 26.47 -15.84 -1.42
C GLY A 117 26.00 -14.82 -2.46
N TYR A 118 24.73 -14.45 -2.46
CA TYR A 118 24.14 -13.48 -3.38
C TYR A 118 23.97 -12.08 -2.75
N GLY A 119 24.97 -11.61 -2.00
CA GLY A 119 24.90 -10.35 -1.26
C GLY A 119 24.51 -9.13 -2.11
N GLU A 120 24.91 -9.11 -3.39
CA GLU A 120 24.53 -8.04 -4.33
C GLU A 120 23.02 -7.95 -4.59
N TYR A 121 22.29 -9.06 -4.37
CA TYR A 121 20.82 -9.13 -4.55
C TYR A 121 20.05 -9.00 -3.24
N ALA A 122 20.70 -8.70 -2.12
CA ALA A 122 20.02 -8.51 -0.83
C ALA A 122 18.91 -7.44 -0.91
N MET A 123 19.05 -6.46 -1.81
CA MET A 123 18.04 -5.45 -2.10
C MET A 123 16.70 -6.02 -2.63
N VAL A 124 16.69 -7.24 -3.18
CA VAL A 124 15.45 -7.92 -3.62
C VAL A 124 14.52 -8.21 -2.43
N SER A 125 15.08 -8.33 -1.21
CA SER A 125 14.28 -8.47 0.00
C SER A 125 13.33 -7.28 0.25
N VAL A 126 13.73 -6.09 -0.21
CA VAL A 126 12.92 -4.87 -0.14
C VAL A 126 11.70 -5.01 -1.05
N SER A 127 11.90 -5.44 -2.30
CA SER A 127 10.82 -5.64 -3.27
C SER A 127 9.86 -6.75 -2.81
N ALA A 128 10.39 -7.85 -2.26
CA ALA A 128 9.59 -8.92 -1.69
C ALA A 128 8.73 -8.44 -0.51
N SER A 129 9.29 -7.59 0.36
CA SER A 129 8.53 -7.01 1.49
C SER A 129 7.41 -6.08 1.03
N PHE A 130 7.56 -5.36 -0.08
CA PHE A 130 6.50 -4.50 -0.64
C PHE A 130 5.30 -5.32 -1.10
N ILE A 131 5.54 -6.42 -1.83
CA ILE A 131 4.49 -7.31 -2.32
C ILE A 131 3.79 -8.00 -1.13
N THR A 132 4.57 -8.57 -0.21
CA THR A 132 4.03 -9.24 0.98
C THR A 132 3.19 -8.28 1.82
N GLY A 133 3.66 -7.02 1.98
CA GLY A 133 2.94 -5.98 2.70
C GLY A 133 1.62 -5.61 2.06
N MET A 134 1.62 -5.44 0.75
CA MET A 134 0.40 -5.18 -0.01
C MET A 134 -0.62 -6.30 0.19
N ILE A 135 -0.20 -7.56 0.07
CA ILE A 135 -1.07 -8.72 0.28
C ILE A 135 -1.61 -8.74 1.72
N ALA A 136 -0.75 -8.55 2.73
CA ALA A 136 -1.15 -8.54 4.13
C ALA A 136 -2.19 -7.45 4.42
N MET A 137 -2.05 -6.26 3.83
CA MET A 137 -3.05 -5.18 3.99
C MET A 137 -4.36 -5.49 3.28
N LEU A 138 -4.34 -6.16 2.13
CA LEU A 138 -5.57 -6.58 1.45
C LEU A 138 -6.39 -7.57 2.26
N PHE A 139 -5.77 -8.40 3.11
CA PHE A 139 -6.50 -9.27 4.01
C PHE A 139 -7.37 -8.53 5.03
N TYR A 140 -7.04 -7.26 5.36
CA TYR A 140 -7.89 -6.45 6.24
C TYR A 140 -9.32 -6.30 5.70
N PHE A 141 -9.50 -6.23 4.38
CA PHE A 141 -10.81 -6.10 3.77
C PHE A 141 -11.70 -7.36 3.91
N LYS A 142 -11.14 -8.48 4.40
CA LYS A 142 -11.90 -9.66 4.85
C LYS A 142 -12.31 -9.58 6.32
N SER A 143 -11.92 -8.55 7.07
CA SER A 143 -12.23 -8.42 8.50
C SER A 143 -13.72 -8.21 8.74
N ARG A 144 -14.21 -8.66 9.90
CA ARG A 144 -15.60 -8.46 10.33
C ARG A 144 -15.97 -6.97 10.41
N ARG A 145 -15.02 -6.12 10.80
CA ARG A 145 -15.25 -4.67 10.92
C ARG A 145 -15.47 -4.02 9.55
N TRP A 146 -14.67 -4.39 8.56
CA TRP A 146 -14.89 -3.93 7.19
C TRP A 146 -16.21 -4.44 6.62
N GLY A 147 -16.56 -5.72 6.88
CA GLY A 147 -17.85 -6.28 6.48
C GLY A 147 -19.03 -5.52 7.05
N ALA A 148 -18.98 -5.08 8.31
CA ALA A 148 -20.02 -4.25 8.92
C ALA A 148 -20.15 -2.88 8.23
N ILE A 149 -19.04 -2.22 7.90
CA ILE A 149 -19.05 -0.95 7.15
C ILE A 149 -19.67 -1.12 5.77
N CYS A 150 -19.31 -2.19 5.06
CA CYS A 150 -19.88 -2.49 3.74
C CYS A 150 -21.39 -2.83 3.82
N ALA A 151 -21.83 -3.49 4.88
CA ALA A 151 -23.27 -3.75 5.10
C ALA A 151 -24.06 -2.47 5.31
N LEU A 152 -23.51 -1.50 6.07
CA LEU A 152 -24.11 -0.18 6.24
C LEU A 152 -24.13 0.61 4.93
N ALA A 153 -23.09 0.49 4.10
CA ALA A 153 -23.07 1.11 2.78
C ALA A 153 -24.17 0.59 1.87
N LYS A 154 -24.41 -0.73 1.86
CA LYS A 154 -25.51 -1.34 1.10
C LYS A 154 -26.87 -0.86 1.59
N LYS A 155 -27.06 -0.71 2.91
CA LYS A 155 -28.31 -0.19 3.48
C LYS A 155 -28.58 1.25 3.09
N GLN A 156 -27.55 2.06 2.87
CA GLN A 156 -27.68 3.42 2.35
C GLN A 156 -28.02 3.47 0.85
N GLU A 157 -27.62 2.45 0.11
CA GLU A 157 -27.92 2.35 -1.33
C GLU A 157 -29.38 1.96 -1.60
N TYR A 158 -29.94 1.11 -0.73
CA TYR A 158 -31.33 0.69 -0.78
C TYR A 158 -32.05 1.08 0.53
N PRO A 159 -32.53 2.34 0.65
CA PRO A 159 -33.38 2.70 1.78
C PRO A 159 -34.65 1.80 1.74
N PRO A 160 -35.15 1.34 2.90
CA PRO A 160 -36.37 0.56 2.95
C PRO A 160 -37.49 1.35 2.27
N LEU A 161 -38.23 0.68 1.37
CA LEU A 161 -39.42 1.26 0.74
C LEU A 161 -40.38 1.67 1.85
N ILE A 162 -41.01 2.84 1.69
CA ILE A 162 -41.95 3.44 2.65
C ILE A 162 -43.16 2.49 2.99
N THR A 163 -43.32 1.40 2.23
CA THR A 163 -44.35 0.38 2.44
C THR A 163 -44.19 -0.46 3.73
N ASP A 164 -43.05 -0.36 4.43
CA ASP A 164 -42.81 -1.12 5.66
C ASP A 164 -43.04 -0.31 6.95
N LEU A 165 -43.71 0.84 6.86
CA LEU A 165 -44.19 1.55 8.05
C LEU A 165 -45.36 0.77 8.64
N PRO A 166 -45.30 0.30 9.91
CA PRO A 166 -46.47 -0.27 10.56
C PRO A 166 -47.58 0.78 10.60
N ASP A 167 -48.77 0.40 10.07
CA ASP A 167 -49.98 1.19 10.14
C ASP A 167 -50.24 1.55 11.61
N SER A 168 -50.16 2.84 11.92
CA SER A 168 -50.41 3.42 13.24
C SER A 168 -51.88 3.45 13.60
#